data_6e84d7dad4f72eb94e19e24b3157a201
#
_entry.id   6e84d7dad4f72eb94e19e24b3157a201
#
_cell.length_a   1.000
_cell.length_b   1.000
_cell.length_c   1.000
_cell.angle_alpha   90.00
_cell.angle_beta   90.00
_cell.angle_gamma   90.00
#
_symmetry.space_group_name_H-M   'P 1'
#
loop_
_entity.id
_entity.type
_entity.pdbx_description
1 polymer ?
#
loop_
_entity_poly.entity_id
_entity_poly.type
_entity_poly.pdbx_seq_one_letter_code
_entity_poly.pdbx_strand_id
1 'polypeptide(L)'
;MILASDLKFEKGLAEAYRVQGIGNYYLNQRDTALNYYLKALNLFKKTKNELGESKVSNNIGNLWIDIDYDKALNYYTNTLKIALKYNIKDLIAGSYLNVGNTFFRKKNYTVALSNYEKSYQIFNQIDNPIGITQSLQNRGVIYFSLNQFNEAEKLLLEANKKAKEFELNGSVASINLTLTSIYIAKGAYDKAEEFLKEGVAFSKLVNDEKRLYDYTFTSYELEFKRKNYQKAISYLKEVHEKDSINFKRNIASNINLIQETLKQQQQQKENELTIANQRNANTLFIASAIVAALSLFVIFLLIRINKKSSESNKALTALNLEVSFQKENVDRINQKLEEIITERTKDLIYKNQKLSEYSSHLSHQIRGPVATLKGLVMLILGNMVESKDVIPQIKKCVDEIDDQIMDINQALHDPSRLHLHSK
;
A
#
# COMPACT_ATOMS: atom_id res chain seq x y z
N MET A 1 11.92 -21.71 -11.21
CA MET A 1 11.61 -20.98 -12.48
C MET A 1 12.13 -21.71 -13.69
N ILE A 2 13.41 -21.95 -13.81
CA ILE A 2 14.04 -22.61 -14.98
C ILE A 2 13.32 -23.91 -15.32
N LEU A 3 13.25 -24.86 -14.38
CA LEU A 3 12.59 -26.15 -14.60
C LEU A 3 11.12 -26.03 -15.02
N ALA A 4 10.36 -25.10 -14.42
CA ALA A 4 8.94 -24.90 -14.78
C ALA A 4 8.78 -24.27 -16.17
N SER A 5 9.75 -23.46 -16.61
CA SER A 5 9.81 -22.91 -17.96
C SER A 5 10.13 -24.00 -18.98
N ASP A 6 11.15 -24.81 -18.70
CA ASP A 6 11.60 -25.88 -19.60
C ASP A 6 10.54 -26.95 -19.79
N LEU A 7 9.80 -27.28 -18.73
CA LEU A 7 8.68 -28.22 -18.76
C LEU A 7 7.35 -27.60 -19.26
N LYS A 8 7.33 -26.32 -19.64
CA LYS A 8 6.11 -25.57 -20.04
C LYS A 8 5.00 -25.66 -18.97
N PHE A 9 5.38 -25.80 -17.70
CA PHE A 9 4.44 -25.91 -16.56
C PHE A 9 3.99 -24.52 -16.10
N GLU A 10 3.04 -23.92 -16.84
CA GLU A 10 2.60 -22.54 -16.65
C GLU A 10 2.12 -22.23 -15.22
N LYS A 11 1.39 -23.17 -14.56
CA LYS A 11 0.96 -22.99 -13.15
C LYS A 11 2.13 -22.93 -12.19
N GLY A 12 3.13 -23.77 -12.37
CA GLY A 12 4.36 -23.76 -11.56
C GLY A 12 5.19 -22.51 -11.79
N LEU A 13 5.27 -22.05 -13.04
CA LEU A 13 5.94 -20.80 -13.38
C LEU A 13 5.24 -19.58 -12.76
N ALA A 14 3.89 -19.56 -12.78
CA ALA A 14 3.11 -18.51 -12.14
C ALA A 14 3.37 -18.44 -10.62
N GLU A 15 3.39 -19.60 -9.95
CA GLU A 15 3.70 -19.67 -8.53
C GLU A 15 5.13 -19.24 -8.23
N ALA A 16 6.10 -19.62 -9.07
CA ALA A 16 7.48 -19.18 -8.95
C ALA A 16 7.62 -17.65 -9.07
N TYR A 17 6.90 -17.02 -10.01
CA TYR A 17 6.84 -15.56 -10.09
C TYR A 17 6.20 -14.93 -8.85
N ARG A 18 5.12 -15.51 -8.33
CA ARG A 18 4.49 -15.02 -7.10
C ARG A 18 5.48 -15.05 -5.92
N VAL A 19 6.23 -16.13 -5.74
CA VAL A 19 7.24 -16.27 -4.68
C VAL A 19 8.39 -15.27 -4.87
N GLN A 20 8.86 -15.04 -6.12
CA GLN A 20 9.85 -14.00 -6.41
C GLN A 20 9.32 -12.60 -6.05
N GLY A 21 8.05 -12.33 -6.35
CA GLY A 21 7.39 -11.09 -5.96
C GLY A 21 7.38 -10.90 -4.43
N ILE A 22 7.09 -11.96 -3.66
CA ILE A 22 7.14 -11.93 -2.19
C ILE A 22 8.56 -11.62 -1.69
N GLY A 23 9.58 -12.30 -2.22
CA GLY A 23 10.97 -12.04 -1.86
C GLY A 23 11.36 -10.57 -2.09
N ASN A 24 11.04 -10.02 -3.26
CA ASN A 24 11.32 -8.61 -3.57
C ASN A 24 10.52 -7.64 -2.70
N TYR A 25 9.29 -7.98 -2.32
CA TYR A 25 8.50 -7.19 -1.38
C TYR A 25 9.21 -7.05 -0.02
N TYR A 26 9.71 -8.15 0.54
CA TYR A 26 10.46 -8.12 1.80
C TYR A 26 11.82 -7.40 1.69
N LEU A 27 12.42 -7.38 0.49
CA LEU A 27 13.61 -6.58 0.20
C LEU A 27 13.29 -5.09 -0.06
N ASN A 28 12.03 -4.66 0.13
CA ASN A 28 11.53 -3.31 -0.15
C ASN A 28 11.71 -2.86 -1.62
N GLN A 29 11.80 -3.81 -2.54
CA GLN A 29 11.87 -3.59 -3.99
C GLN A 29 10.46 -3.68 -4.60
N ARG A 30 9.61 -2.69 -4.29
CA ARG A 30 8.15 -2.73 -4.55
C ARG A 30 7.80 -2.79 -6.04
N ASP A 31 8.52 -2.07 -6.89
CA ASP A 31 8.40 -2.08 -8.35
C ASP A 31 8.72 -3.45 -8.94
N THR A 32 9.83 -4.04 -8.52
CA THR A 32 10.24 -5.39 -8.93
C THR A 32 9.24 -6.43 -8.43
N ALA A 33 8.75 -6.31 -7.20
CA ALA A 33 7.71 -7.17 -6.65
C ALA A 33 6.43 -7.11 -7.49
N LEU A 34 5.97 -5.89 -7.84
CA LEU A 34 4.79 -5.70 -8.70
C LEU A 34 4.97 -6.37 -10.05
N ASN A 35 6.13 -6.21 -10.70
CA ASN A 35 6.40 -6.82 -12.00
C ASN A 35 6.27 -8.35 -11.93
N TYR A 36 6.85 -8.99 -10.91
CA TYR A 36 6.72 -10.44 -10.71
C TYR A 36 5.27 -10.84 -10.41
N TYR A 37 4.53 -10.09 -9.61
CA TYR A 37 3.12 -10.36 -9.34
C TYR A 37 2.28 -10.25 -10.61
N LEU A 38 2.53 -9.29 -11.48
CA LEU A 38 1.81 -9.14 -12.75
C LEU A 38 2.11 -10.29 -13.71
N LYS A 39 3.36 -10.75 -13.78
CA LYS A 39 3.71 -11.96 -14.55
C LYS A 39 2.97 -13.19 -14.03
N ALA A 40 2.92 -13.37 -12.71
CA ALA A 40 2.16 -14.46 -12.08
C ALA A 40 0.67 -14.35 -12.38
N LEU A 41 0.09 -13.16 -12.24
CA LEU A 41 -1.33 -12.88 -12.49
C LEU A 41 -1.74 -13.22 -13.93
N ASN A 42 -0.92 -12.81 -14.91
CA ASN A 42 -1.17 -13.09 -16.31
C ASN A 42 -1.21 -14.61 -16.61
N LEU A 43 -0.27 -15.37 -16.02
CA LEU A 43 -0.24 -16.82 -16.19
C LEU A 43 -1.40 -17.51 -15.47
N PHE A 44 -1.77 -17.06 -14.26
CA PHE A 44 -2.94 -17.60 -13.57
C PHE A 44 -4.24 -17.30 -14.32
N LYS A 45 -4.40 -16.12 -14.90
CA LYS A 45 -5.53 -15.78 -15.78
C LYS A 45 -5.56 -16.67 -17.02
N LYS A 46 -4.42 -16.84 -17.70
CA LYS A 46 -4.29 -17.71 -18.87
C LYS A 46 -4.70 -19.15 -18.55
N THR A 47 -4.32 -19.65 -17.39
CA THR A 47 -4.64 -21.00 -16.90
C THR A 47 -5.99 -21.11 -16.18
N LYS A 48 -6.79 -20.03 -16.13
CA LYS A 48 -8.08 -19.94 -15.43
C LYS A 48 -8.01 -20.39 -13.96
N ASN A 49 -6.91 -20.05 -13.29
CA ASN A 49 -6.68 -20.40 -11.88
C ASN A 49 -7.11 -19.25 -10.96
N GLU A 50 -8.42 -19.14 -10.69
CA GLU A 50 -8.97 -18.08 -9.82
C GLU A 50 -8.30 -18.01 -8.44
N LEU A 51 -7.94 -19.17 -7.86
CA LEU A 51 -7.27 -19.21 -6.57
C LEU A 51 -5.85 -18.64 -6.63
N GLY A 52 -5.10 -18.95 -7.69
CA GLY A 52 -3.80 -18.37 -7.95
C GLY A 52 -3.89 -16.85 -8.16
N GLU A 53 -4.87 -16.40 -8.95
CA GLU A 53 -5.15 -14.97 -9.17
C GLU A 53 -5.44 -14.25 -7.86
N SER A 54 -6.27 -14.84 -6.98
CA SER A 54 -6.63 -14.22 -5.70
C SER A 54 -5.44 -14.11 -4.75
N LYS A 55 -4.57 -15.13 -4.68
CA LYS A 55 -3.33 -15.09 -3.89
C LYS A 55 -2.39 -13.97 -4.35
N VAL A 56 -2.23 -13.81 -5.67
CA VAL A 56 -1.42 -12.72 -6.23
C VAL A 56 -2.08 -11.37 -5.96
N SER A 57 -3.39 -11.26 -6.13
CA SER A 57 -4.17 -10.05 -5.83
C SER A 57 -3.97 -9.61 -4.38
N ASN A 58 -4.00 -10.56 -3.43
CA ASN A 58 -3.69 -10.28 -2.03
C ASN A 58 -2.28 -9.68 -1.85
N ASN A 59 -1.29 -10.23 -2.54
CA ASN A 59 0.09 -9.72 -2.48
C ASN A 59 0.21 -8.32 -3.12
N ILE A 60 -0.54 -8.05 -4.19
CA ILE A 60 -0.64 -6.70 -4.78
C ILE A 60 -1.30 -5.74 -3.77
N GLY A 61 -2.33 -6.17 -3.05
CA GLY A 61 -2.95 -5.40 -1.96
C GLY A 61 -1.92 -4.93 -0.92
N ASN A 62 -0.95 -5.78 -0.57
CA ASN A 62 0.13 -5.42 0.35
C ASN A 62 1.05 -4.30 -0.17
N LEU A 63 1.18 -4.12 -1.48
CA LEU A 63 1.92 -2.99 -2.05
C LEU A 63 1.16 -1.67 -1.89
N TRP A 64 -0.18 -1.73 -1.86
CA TRP A 64 -1.03 -0.54 -1.82
C TRP A 64 -1.42 -0.09 -0.41
N ILE A 65 -1.27 -0.94 0.61
CA ILE A 65 -1.77 -0.65 1.98
C ILE A 65 -1.19 0.64 2.60
N ASP A 66 0.00 1.07 2.18
CA ASP A 66 0.62 2.32 2.67
C ASP A 66 0.39 3.52 1.74
N ILE A 67 -0.26 3.31 0.57
CA ILE A 67 -0.42 4.31 -0.49
C ILE A 67 -1.91 4.65 -0.70
N ASP A 68 -2.75 3.61 -0.79
CA ASP A 68 -4.18 3.72 -1.09
C ASP A 68 -4.94 2.61 -0.37
N TYR A 69 -5.54 2.98 0.77
CA TYR A 69 -6.28 2.03 1.62
C TYR A 69 -7.49 1.41 0.91
N ASP A 70 -8.19 2.17 0.08
CA ASP A 70 -9.41 1.68 -0.58
C ASP A 70 -9.05 0.70 -1.69
N LYS A 71 -7.98 0.97 -2.41
CA LYS A 71 -7.43 0.04 -3.40
C LYS A 71 -6.93 -1.26 -2.75
N ALA A 72 -6.19 -1.17 -1.64
CA ALA A 72 -5.77 -2.35 -0.88
C ALA A 72 -6.98 -3.15 -0.38
N LEU A 73 -7.98 -2.48 0.20
CA LEU A 73 -9.20 -3.11 0.69
C LEU A 73 -9.96 -3.86 -0.41
N ASN A 74 -10.05 -3.29 -1.62
CA ASN A 74 -10.67 -3.94 -2.77
C ASN A 74 -9.96 -5.26 -3.12
N TYR A 75 -8.62 -5.27 -3.15
CA TYR A 75 -7.85 -6.50 -3.38
C TYR A 75 -8.11 -7.55 -2.30
N TYR A 76 -8.09 -7.17 -1.03
CA TYR A 76 -8.28 -8.11 0.08
C TYR A 76 -9.71 -8.66 0.17
N THR A 77 -10.73 -7.82 -0.05
CA THR A 77 -12.13 -8.27 -0.03
C THR A 77 -12.43 -9.18 -1.21
N ASN A 78 -11.88 -8.91 -2.39
CA ASN A 78 -11.99 -9.82 -3.52
C ASN A 78 -11.29 -11.17 -3.25
N THR A 79 -10.09 -11.13 -2.64
CA THR A 79 -9.39 -12.35 -2.21
C THR A 79 -10.23 -13.13 -1.19
N LEU A 80 -10.82 -12.46 -0.20
CA LEU A 80 -11.70 -13.07 0.80
C LEU A 80 -12.91 -13.75 0.15
N LYS A 81 -13.55 -13.09 -0.82
CA LYS A 81 -14.67 -13.67 -1.56
C LYS A 81 -14.29 -14.99 -2.26
N ILE A 82 -13.15 -15.02 -2.92
CA ILE A 82 -12.64 -16.23 -3.60
C ILE A 82 -12.25 -17.29 -2.58
N ALA A 83 -11.56 -16.91 -1.49
CA ALA A 83 -11.17 -17.81 -0.44
C ALA A 83 -12.38 -18.50 0.22
N LEU A 84 -13.47 -17.75 0.45
CA LEU A 84 -14.74 -18.29 0.96
C LEU A 84 -15.39 -19.24 -0.06
N LYS A 85 -15.40 -18.89 -1.34
CA LYS A 85 -15.93 -19.76 -2.43
C LYS A 85 -15.26 -21.13 -2.43
N TYR A 86 -13.95 -21.18 -2.21
CA TYR A 86 -13.15 -22.41 -2.22
C TYR A 86 -12.90 -23.02 -0.82
N ASN A 87 -13.45 -22.41 0.23
CA ASN A 87 -13.27 -22.80 1.64
C ASN A 87 -11.80 -22.97 2.05
N ILE A 88 -10.92 -22.08 1.61
CA ILE A 88 -9.48 -22.10 1.93
C ILE A 88 -9.26 -21.34 3.24
N LYS A 89 -9.35 -22.05 4.37
CA LYS A 89 -9.31 -21.46 5.72
C LYS A 89 -8.12 -20.53 5.96
N ASP A 90 -6.91 -20.95 5.58
CA ASP A 90 -5.71 -20.13 5.75
C ASP A 90 -5.80 -18.80 4.99
N LEU A 91 -6.28 -18.84 3.74
CA LEU A 91 -6.47 -17.64 2.92
C LEU A 91 -7.62 -16.76 3.43
N ILE A 92 -8.70 -17.36 3.96
CA ILE A 92 -9.80 -16.63 4.60
C ILE A 92 -9.27 -15.85 5.81
N ALA A 93 -8.54 -16.54 6.71
CA ALA A 93 -7.97 -15.93 7.91
C ALA A 93 -6.98 -14.82 7.57
N GLY A 94 -6.06 -15.07 6.63
CA GLY A 94 -5.11 -14.06 6.15
C GLY A 94 -5.79 -12.86 5.51
N SER A 95 -6.90 -13.07 4.77
CA SER A 95 -7.68 -11.96 4.20
C SER A 95 -8.35 -11.13 5.28
N TYR A 96 -8.95 -11.73 6.31
CA TYR A 96 -9.47 -11.00 7.46
C TYR A 96 -8.38 -10.21 8.18
N LEU A 97 -7.19 -10.79 8.34
CA LEU A 97 -6.04 -10.10 8.93
C LEU A 97 -5.69 -8.83 8.14
N ASN A 98 -5.62 -8.93 6.81
CA ASN A 98 -5.26 -7.81 5.93
C ASN A 98 -6.37 -6.74 5.86
N VAL A 99 -7.64 -7.15 5.86
CA VAL A 99 -8.77 -6.23 6.00
C VAL A 99 -8.67 -5.50 7.35
N GLY A 100 -8.39 -6.21 8.44
CA GLY A 100 -8.16 -5.64 9.76
C GLY A 100 -7.01 -4.63 9.76
N ASN A 101 -5.87 -4.96 9.14
CA ASN A 101 -4.73 -4.07 8.97
C ASN A 101 -5.12 -2.76 8.25
N THR A 102 -5.95 -2.87 7.20
CA THR A 102 -6.41 -1.70 6.46
C THR A 102 -7.29 -0.81 7.31
N PHE A 103 -8.25 -1.37 8.06
CA PHE A 103 -9.09 -0.61 8.98
C PHE A 103 -8.30 -0.01 10.16
N PHE A 104 -7.28 -0.69 10.65
CA PHE A 104 -6.36 -0.13 11.62
C PHE A 104 -5.65 1.12 11.09
N ARG A 105 -5.14 1.09 9.84
CA ARG A 105 -4.54 2.25 9.17
C ARG A 105 -5.53 3.40 8.99
N LYS A 106 -6.79 3.08 8.72
CA LYS A 106 -7.92 4.04 8.68
C LYS A 106 -8.36 4.50 10.08
N LYS A 107 -7.71 4.04 11.16
CA LYS A 107 -8.04 4.30 12.57
C LYS A 107 -9.46 3.84 12.97
N ASN A 108 -10.06 2.95 12.20
CA ASN A 108 -11.32 2.31 12.55
C ASN A 108 -11.04 1.04 13.38
N TYR A 109 -10.71 1.25 14.64
CA TYR A 109 -10.25 0.20 15.54
C TYR A 109 -11.32 -0.86 15.81
N THR A 110 -12.60 -0.49 15.87
CA THR A 110 -13.70 -1.42 16.10
C THR A 110 -13.80 -2.45 14.97
N VAL A 111 -13.79 -2.00 13.72
CA VAL A 111 -13.85 -2.89 12.56
C VAL A 111 -12.56 -3.71 12.44
N ALA A 112 -11.40 -3.11 12.75
CA ALA A 112 -10.13 -3.82 12.77
C ALA A 112 -10.12 -4.97 13.79
N LEU A 113 -10.55 -4.72 15.04
CA LEU A 113 -10.66 -5.74 16.09
C LEU A 113 -11.58 -6.90 15.67
N SER A 114 -12.75 -6.60 15.10
CA SER A 114 -13.67 -7.64 14.61
C SER A 114 -13.03 -8.52 13.55
N ASN A 115 -12.27 -7.95 12.62
CA ASN A 115 -11.58 -8.72 11.59
C ASN A 115 -10.41 -9.52 12.16
N TYR A 116 -9.63 -8.98 13.09
CA TYR A 116 -8.56 -9.71 13.75
C TYR A 116 -9.08 -10.87 14.61
N GLU A 117 -10.25 -10.69 15.25
CA GLU A 117 -10.89 -11.78 15.99
C GLU A 117 -11.31 -12.94 15.07
N LYS A 118 -11.95 -12.62 13.92
CA LYS A 118 -12.29 -13.64 12.92
C LYS A 118 -11.05 -14.35 12.38
N SER A 119 -9.99 -13.60 12.12
CA SER A 119 -8.71 -14.15 11.70
C SER A 119 -8.13 -15.10 12.77
N TYR A 120 -8.07 -14.65 14.02
CA TYR A 120 -7.58 -15.43 15.16
C TYR A 120 -8.33 -16.75 15.30
N GLN A 121 -9.67 -16.72 15.29
CA GLN A 121 -10.51 -17.90 15.44
C GLN A 121 -10.22 -18.94 14.35
N ILE A 122 -10.08 -18.50 13.11
CA ILE A 122 -9.82 -19.42 12.00
C ILE A 122 -8.38 -19.94 12.06
N PHE A 123 -7.38 -19.09 12.33
CA PHE A 123 -6.00 -19.56 12.49
C PHE A 123 -5.84 -20.54 13.66
N ASN A 124 -6.57 -20.31 14.74
CA ASN A 124 -6.60 -21.25 15.89
C ASN A 124 -7.26 -22.58 15.53
N GLN A 125 -8.31 -22.59 14.68
CA GLN A 125 -8.94 -23.83 14.19
C GLN A 125 -8.04 -24.67 13.28
N ILE A 126 -7.07 -24.06 12.61
CA ILE A 126 -6.16 -24.73 11.67
C ILE A 126 -4.75 -24.88 12.24
N ASP A 127 -4.57 -24.58 13.53
CA ASP A 127 -3.29 -24.64 14.25
C ASP A 127 -2.15 -23.91 13.50
N ASN A 128 -2.43 -22.69 12.99
CA ASN A 128 -1.42 -21.86 12.34
C ASN A 128 -0.77 -20.89 13.35
N PRO A 129 0.43 -21.20 13.88
CA PRO A 129 1.05 -20.41 14.93
C PRO A 129 1.42 -19.00 14.48
N ILE A 130 1.81 -18.83 13.22
CA ILE A 130 2.14 -17.51 12.65
C ILE A 130 0.91 -16.62 12.64
N GLY A 131 -0.20 -17.12 12.11
CA GLY A 131 -1.46 -16.37 12.04
C GLY A 131 -2.05 -16.07 13.41
N ILE A 132 -1.98 -17.01 14.35
CA ILE A 132 -2.40 -16.83 15.75
C ILE A 132 -1.60 -15.68 16.37
N THR A 133 -0.27 -15.75 16.29
CA THR A 133 0.65 -14.74 16.86
C THR A 133 0.38 -13.36 16.27
N GLN A 134 0.24 -13.25 14.94
CA GLN A 134 -0.04 -11.99 14.26
C GLN A 134 -1.40 -11.39 14.68
N SER A 135 -2.43 -12.23 14.78
CA SER A 135 -3.77 -11.76 15.18
C SER A 135 -3.77 -11.25 16.62
N LEU A 136 -3.13 -11.95 17.55
CA LEU A 136 -2.96 -11.51 18.94
C LEU A 136 -2.16 -10.22 19.03
N GLN A 137 -1.04 -10.14 18.33
CA GLN A 137 -0.20 -8.96 18.27
C GLN A 137 -0.99 -7.75 17.78
N ASN A 138 -1.71 -7.87 16.64
CA ASN A 138 -2.44 -6.76 16.05
C ASN A 138 -3.58 -6.27 16.96
N ARG A 139 -4.27 -7.19 17.65
CA ARG A 139 -5.26 -6.82 18.68
C ARG A 139 -4.60 -6.07 19.83
N GLY A 140 -3.46 -6.54 20.32
CA GLY A 140 -2.69 -5.88 21.35
C GLY A 140 -2.24 -4.47 20.95
N VAL A 141 -1.81 -4.28 19.71
CA VAL A 141 -1.44 -2.95 19.16
C VAL A 141 -2.65 -2.01 19.12
N ILE A 142 -3.86 -2.50 18.82
CA ILE A 142 -5.07 -1.64 18.90
C ILE A 142 -5.32 -1.20 20.34
N TYR A 143 -5.28 -2.11 21.30
CA TYR A 143 -5.49 -1.75 22.72
C TYR A 143 -4.41 -0.77 23.21
N PHE A 144 -3.15 -0.95 22.77
CA PHE A 144 -2.10 0.03 23.01
C PHE A 144 -2.45 1.40 22.42
N SER A 145 -2.92 1.46 21.17
CA SER A 145 -3.34 2.71 20.50
C SER A 145 -4.53 3.40 21.18
N LEU A 146 -5.33 2.63 21.90
CA LEU A 146 -6.45 3.11 22.72
C LEU A 146 -6.04 3.45 24.17
N ASN A 147 -4.74 3.38 24.50
CA ASN A 147 -4.18 3.53 25.86
C ASN A 147 -4.72 2.51 26.88
N GLN A 148 -5.28 1.39 26.42
CA GLN A 148 -5.71 0.28 27.25
C GLN A 148 -4.52 -0.66 27.48
N PHE A 149 -3.56 -0.18 28.30
CA PHE A 149 -2.24 -0.81 28.43
C PHE A 149 -2.29 -2.20 29.08
N ASN A 150 -3.24 -2.48 29.94
CA ASN A 150 -3.35 -3.77 30.61
C ASN A 150 -3.83 -4.86 29.64
N GLU A 151 -4.84 -4.57 28.83
CA GLU A 151 -5.36 -5.44 27.79
C GLU A 151 -4.33 -5.68 26.69
N ALA A 152 -3.61 -4.60 26.29
CA ALA A 152 -2.53 -4.66 25.34
C ALA A 152 -1.40 -5.57 25.84
N GLU A 153 -0.93 -5.35 27.08
CA GLU A 153 0.12 -6.15 27.72
C GLU A 153 -0.24 -7.64 27.76
N LYS A 154 -1.46 -7.97 28.22
CA LYS A 154 -1.93 -9.38 28.29
C LYS A 154 -1.84 -10.09 26.95
N LEU A 155 -2.41 -9.46 25.88
CA LEU A 155 -2.41 -10.07 24.54
C LEU A 155 -1.00 -10.15 23.95
N LEU A 156 -0.18 -9.13 24.17
CA LEU A 156 1.17 -9.09 23.61
C LEU A 156 2.12 -10.05 24.33
N LEU A 157 1.97 -10.27 25.65
CA LEU A 157 2.73 -11.29 26.36
C LEU A 157 2.35 -12.69 25.90
N GLU A 158 1.05 -12.96 25.67
CA GLU A 158 0.60 -14.22 25.07
C GLU A 158 1.17 -14.41 23.66
N ALA A 159 1.11 -13.37 22.82
CA ALA A 159 1.69 -13.40 21.48
C ALA A 159 3.21 -13.62 21.53
N ASN A 160 3.92 -12.95 22.44
CA ASN A 160 5.37 -13.10 22.62
C ASN A 160 5.75 -14.53 23.00
N LYS A 161 5.02 -15.12 23.97
CA LYS A 161 5.23 -16.50 24.36
C LYS A 161 5.09 -17.45 23.17
N LYS A 162 3.99 -17.34 22.41
CA LYS A 162 3.79 -18.14 21.20
C LYS A 162 4.86 -17.90 20.14
N ALA A 163 5.25 -16.64 19.92
CA ALA A 163 6.31 -16.32 18.98
C ALA A 163 7.65 -16.96 19.34
N LYS A 164 7.99 -17.04 20.63
CA LYS A 164 9.19 -17.72 21.12
C LYS A 164 9.08 -19.25 20.98
N GLU A 165 7.94 -19.84 21.34
CA GLU A 165 7.67 -21.27 21.20
C GLU A 165 7.85 -21.78 19.76
N PHE A 166 7.50 -20.96 18.78
CA PHE A 166 7.57 -21.32 17.36
C PHE A 166 8.74 -20.64 16.61
N GLU A 167 9.72 -20.09 17.33
CA GLU A 167 10.91 -19.46 16.78
C GLU A 167 10.62 -18.34 15.76
N LEU A 168 9.50 -17.63 15.94
CA LEU A 168 9.07 -16.51 15.09
C LEU A 168 9.84 -15.23 15.44
N ASN A 169 11.15 -15.24 15.24
CA ASN A 169 12.08 -14.21 15.70
C ASN A 169 11.67 -12.78 15.29
N GLY A 170 11.18 -12.60 14.06
CA GLY A 170 10.67 -11.31 13.58
C GLY A 170 9.42 -10.84 14.33
N SER A 171 8.54 -11.77 14.73
CA SER A 171 7.38 -11.47 15.57
C SER A 171 7.80 -11.10 17.00
N VAL A 172 8.75 -11.84 17.60
CA VAL A 172 9.31 -11.49 18.91
C VAL A 172 9.84 -10.06 18.90
N ALA A 173 10.65 -9.72 17.89
CA ALA A 173 11.17 -8.35 17.74
C ALA A 173 10.06 -7.31 17.64
N SER A 174 9.00 -7.60 16.88
CA SER A 174 7.88 -6.67 16.70
C SER A 174 7.05 -6.48 17.96
N ILE A 175 6.76 -7.56 18.66
CA ILE A 175 5.95 -7.56 19.88
C ILE A 175 6.69 -6.84 21.00
N ASN A 176 7.98 -7.11 21.16
CA ASN A 176 8.81 -6.51 22.19
C ASN A 176 8.90 -4.99 22.03
N LEU A 177 8.89 -4.46 20.80
CA LEU A 177 8.85 -3.03 20.55
C LEU A 177 7.60 -2.40 21.19
N THR A 178 6.43 -3.00 20.98
CA THR A 178 5.18 -2.48 21.55
C THR A 178 5.13 -2.69 23.08
N LEU A 179 5.63 -3.82 23.60
CA LEU A 179 5.75 -4.05 25.04
C LEU A 179 6.68 -3.02 25.70
N THR A 180 7.80 -2.71 25.06
CA THR A 180 8.70 -1.64 25.52
C THR A 180 7.95 -0.32 25.65
N SER A 181 7.19 0.07 24.63
CA SER A 181 6.40 1.31 24.66
C SER A 181 5.33 1.29 25.75
N ILE A 182 4.67 0.15 25.98
CA ILE A 182 3.71 -0.01 27.08
C ILE A 182 4.38 0.20 28.44
N TYR A 183 5.54 -0.43 28.67
CA TYR A 183 6.24 -0.29 29.94
C TYR A 183 6.83 1.10 30.15
N ILE A 184 7.25 1.79 29.08
CA ILE A 184 7.59 3.21 29.13
C ILE A 184 6.39 4.04 29.59
N ALA A 185 5.22 3.82 28.98
CA ALA A 185 3.99 4.53 29.33
C ALA A 185 3.54 4.27 30.76
N LYS A 186 3.76 3.06 31.28
CA LYS A 186 3.47 2.67 32.67
C LYS A 186 4.54 3.16 33.69
N GLY A 187 5.65 3.75 33.23
CA GLY A 187 6.78 4.13 34.08
C GLY A 187 7.63 2.97 34.60
N ALA A 188 7.42 1.77 34.09
CA ALA A 188 8.16 0.55 34.47
C ALA A 188 9.44 0.40 33.62
N TYR A 189 10.35 1.36 33.75
CA TYR A 189 11.48 1.52 32.84
C TYR A 189 12.46 0.35 32.81
N ASP A 190 12.62 -0.42 33.90
CA ASP A 190 13.51 -1.58 33.94
C ASP A 190 12.94 -2.71 33.07
N LYS A 191 11.63 -2.96 33.16
CA LYS A 191 10.96 -3.89 32.24
C LYS A 191 11.00 -3.42 30.78
N ALA A 192 10.83 -2.10 30.56
CA ALA A 192 10.96 -1.54 29.24
C ALA A 192 12.35 -1.81 28.64
N GLU A 193 13.41 -1.67 29.45
CA GLU A 193 14.77 -1.92 29.01
C GLU A 193 15.03 -3.41 28.71
N GLU A 194 14.44 -4.33 29.49
CA GLU A 194 14.52 -5.77 29.26
C GLU A 194 13.95 -6.14 27.89
N PHE A 195 12.70 -5.73 27.60
CA PHE A 195 12.05 -5.98 26.30
C PHE A 195 12.74 -5.26 25.15
N LEU A 196 13.27 -4.06 25.38
CA LEU A 196 14.05 -3.31 24.41
C LEU A 196 15.32 -4.08 24.01
N LYS A 197 16.11 -4.53 24.98
CA LYS A 197 17.35 -5.28 24.74
C LYS A 197 17.07 -6.59 23.99
N GLU A 198 16.06 -7.33 24.44
CA GLU A 198 15.65 -8.56 23.79
C GLU A 198 15.19 -8.31 22.34
N GLY A 199 14.35 -7.30 22.14
CA GLY A 199 13.82 -6.97 20.81
C GLY A 199 14.89 -6.48 19.84
N VAL A 200 15.87 -5.71 20.31
CA VAL A 200 17.05 -5.33 19.51
C VAL A 200 17.86 -6.57 19.11
N ALA A 201 18.07 -7.51 20.03
CA ALA A 201 18.79 -8.75 19.73
C ALA A 201 18.09 -9.56 18.65
N PHE A 202 16.77 -9.75 18.76
CA PHE A 202 15.98 -10.46 17.74
C PHE A 202 15.93 -9.71 16.40
N SER A 203 15.87 -8.37 16.43
CA SER A 203 15.91 -7.56 15.19
C SER A 203 17.24 -7.72 14.44
N LYS A 204 18.36 -7.78 15.18
CA LYS A 204 19.69 -8.06 14.61
C LYS A 204 19.76 -9.48 14.03
N LEU A 205 19.20 -10.47 14.74
CA LEU A 205 19.19 -11.86 14.28
C LEU A 205 18.48 -12.05 12.93
N VAL A 206 17.40 -11.27 12.70
CA VAL A 206 16.64 -11.33 11.44
C VAL A 206 17.03 -10.24 10.43
N ASN A 207 18.06 -9.44 10.70
CA ASN A 207 18.52 -8.34 9.87
C ASN A 207 17.40 -7.32 9.52
N ASP A 208 16.52 -7.00 10.48
CA ASP A 208 15.43 -6.04 10.30
C ASP A 208 15.89 -4.61 10.63
N GLU A 209 16.50 -3.95 9.64
CA GLU A 209 17.01 -2.58 9.75
C GLU A 209 15.92 -1.56 10.12
N LYS A 210 14.71 -1.75 9.60
CA LYS A 210 13.57 -0.91 9.94
C LYS A 210 13.24 -1.00 11.42
N ARG A 211 13.20 -2.20 11.96
CA ARG A 211 12.91 -2.44 13.37
C ARG A 211 14.01 -1.91 14.29
N LEU A 212 15.25 -2.04 13.85
CA LEU A 212 16.40 -1.44 14.58
C LEU A 212 16.27 0.08 14.66
N TYR A 213 15.81 0.71 13.58
CA TYR A 213 15.49 2.14 13.60
C TYR A 213 14.36 2.47 14.61
N ASP A 214 13.25 1.71 14.58
CA ASP A 214 12.13 1.88 15.52
C ASP A 214 12.61 1.72 16.98
N TYR A 215 13.51 0.77 17.25
CA TYR A 215 14.14 0.59 18.57
C TYR A 215 15.08 1.75 18.96
N THR A 216 15.78 2.34 18.01
CA THR A 216 16.58 3.55 18.29
C THR A 216 15.69 4.70 18.77
N PHE A 217 14.54 4.90 18.10
CA PHE A 217 13.57 5.91 18.53
C PHE A 217 12.98 5.59 19.92
N THR A 218 12.60 4.33 20.14
CA THR A 218 12.07 3.88 21.45
C THR A 218 13.12 4.00 22.57
N SER A 219 14.41 3.80 22.24
CA SER A 219 15.53 4.05 23.19
C SER A 219 15.63 5.52 23.57
N TYR A 220 15.45 6.43 22.59
CA TYR A 220 15.33 7.85 22.88
C TYR A 220 14.18 8.13 23.86
N GLU A 221 12.97 7.58 23.60
CA GLU A 221 11.82 7.79 24.47
C GLU A 221 12.07 7.28 25.90
N LEU A 222 12.64 6.08 26.04
CA LEU A 222 12.99 5.49 27.33
C LEU A 222 13.95 6.37 28.13
N GLU A 223 15.07 6.78 27.52
CA GLU A 223 16.07 7.57 28.19
C GLU A 223 15.56 8.99 28.51
N PHE A 224 14.72 9.56 27.63
CA PHE A 224 14.07 10.84 27.91
C PHE A 224 13.13 10.75 29.12
N LYS A 225 12.31 9.70 29.21
CA LYS A 225 11.41 9.47 30.35
C LYS A 225 12.18 9.18 31.66
N ARG A 226 13.33 8.53 31.56
CA ARG A 226 14.27 8.34 32.68
C ARG A 226 15.00 9.61 33.09
N LYS A 227 14.83 10.72 32.36
CA LYS A 227 15.56 12.00 32.52
C LYS A 227 17.06 11.89 32.20
N ASN A 228 17.49 10.88 31.49
CA ASN A 228 18.87 10.73 31.00
C ASN A 228 19.03 11.45 29.67
N TYR A 229 18.99 12.78 29.73
CA TYR A 229 18.88 13.61 28.52
C TYR A 229 20.12 13.52 27.62
N GLN A 230 21.29 13.26 28.16
CA GLN A 230 22.50 13.12 27.34
C GLN A 230 22.43 11.90 26.44
N LYS A 231 21.97 10.74 26.92
CA LYS A 231 21.74 9.54 26.11
C LYS A 231 20.55 9.73 25.17
N ALA A 232 19.48 10.36 25.63
CA ALA A 232 18.32 10.65 24.81
C ALA A 232 18.72 11.49 23.57
N ILE A 233 19.53 12.54 23.74
CA ILE A 233 20.02 13.36 22.63
C ILE A 233 20.87 12.53 21.66
N SER A 234 21.69 11.62 22.15
CA SER A 234 22.52 10.75 21.29
C SER A 234 21.65 9.88 20.38
N TYR A 235 20.61 9.23 20.93
CA TYR A 235 19.67 8.45 20.14
C TYR A 235 18.86 9.30 19.16
N LEU A 236 18.43 10.50 19.57
CA LEU A 236 17.67 11.40 18.71
C LEU A 236 18.48 11.88 17.50
N LYS A 237 19.78 12.11 17.65
CA LYS A 237 20.68 12.42 16.54
C LYS A 237 20.76 11.25 15.55
N GLU A 238 20.91 10.03 16.05
CA GLU A 238 20.93 8.82 15.20
C GLU A 238 19.62 8.63 14.44
N VAL A 239 18.48 8.85 15.10
CA VAL A 239 17.15 8.83 14.45
C VAL A 239 17.08 9.87 13.35
N HIS A 240 17.50 11.11 13.61
CA HIS A 240 17.41 12.20 12.64
C HIS A 240 18.26 11.94 11.38
N GLU A 241 19.46 11.39 11.54
CA GLU A 241 20.31 11.01 10.42
C GLU A 241 19.67 9.93 9.54
N LYS A 242 19.08 8.90 10.17
CA LYS A 242 18.40 7.79 9.45
C LYS A 242 17.09 8.24 8.82
N ASP A 243 16.34 9.15 9.43
CA ASP A 243 15.06 9.66 8.94
C ASP A 243 15.17 10.31 7.55
N SER A 244 16.16 11.16 7.39
CA SER A 244 16.39 11.84 6.11
C SER A 244 16.61 10.86 4.96
N ILE A 245 17.34 9.78 5.19
CA ILE A 245 17.65 8.75 4.20
C ILE A 245 16.40 7.91 3.88
N ASN A 246 15.71 7.44 4.92
CA ASN A 246 14.54 6.56 4.77
C ASN A 246 13.35 7.27 4.13
N PHE A 247 13.14 8.54 4.47
CA PHE A 247 12.08 9.36 3.88
C PHE A 247 12.27 9.52 2.36
N LYS A 248 13.48 9.88 1.92
CA LYS A 248 13.80 9.98 0.48
C LYS A 248 13.63 8.64 -0.24
N ARG A 249 14.08 7.54 0.37
CA ARG A 249 13.95 6.20 -0.21
C ARG A 249 12.49 5.75 -0.33
N ASN A 250 11.68 6.00 0.68
CA ASN A 250 10.26 5.63 0.67
C ASN A 250 9.47 6.42 -0.36
N ILE A 251 9.73 7.73 -0.50
CA ILE A 251 9.10 8.55 -1.54
C ILE A 251 9.48 8.03 -2.93
N ALA A 252 10.76 7.81 -3.18
CA ALA A 252 11.22 7.30 -4.48
C ALA A 252 10.58 5.95 -4.81
N SER A 253 10.54 5.02 -3.84
CA SER A 253 9.89 3.71 -4.01
C SER A 253 8.38 3.84 -4.30
N ASN A 254 7.68 4.75 -3.63
CA ASN A 254 6.25 4.97 -3.86
C ASN A 254 6.00 5.61 -5.23
N ILE A 255 6.82 6.58 -5.63
CA ILE A 255 6.73 7.20 -6.97
C ILE A 255 6.94 6.15 -8.05
N ASN A 256 7.97 5.31 -7.94
CA ASN A 256 8.25 4.24 -8.89
C ASN A 256 7.08 3.25 -8.99
N LEU A 257 6.51 2.85 -7.85
CA LEU A 257 5.35 1.95 -7.82
C LEU A 257 4.14 2.57 -8.53
N ILE A 258 3.87 3.86 -8.30
CA ILE A 258 2.77 4.58 -8.95
C ILE A 258 3.03 4.68 -10.46
N GLN A 259 4.24 5.04 -10.87
CA GLN A 259 4.63 5.14 -12.28
C GLN A 259 4.49 3.78 -12.99
N GLU A 260 5.00 2.70 -12.39
CA GLU A 260 4.87 1.36 -12.97
C GLU A 260 3.41 0.91 -13.07
N THR A 261 2.60 1.24 -12.07
CA THR A 261 1.15 0.94 -12.10
C THR A 261 0.43 1.73 -13.21
N LEU A 262 0.76 3.01 -13.35
CA LEU A 262 0.20 3.84 -14.42
C LEU A 262 0.59 3.29 -15.80
N LYS A 263 1.86 2.93 -15.97
CA LYS A 263 2.36 2.31 -17.19
C LYS A 263 1.61 1.00 -17.51
N GLN A 264 1.40 0.16 -16.51
CA GLN A 264 0.65 -1.09 -16.67
C GLN A 264 -0.83 -0.84 -17.01
N GLN A 265 -1.45 0.15 -16.36
CA GLN A 265 -2.82 0.55 -16.70
C GLN A 265 -2.91 1.09 -18.13
N GLN A 266 -1.92 1.85 -18.55
CA GLN A 266 -1.83 2.36 -19.91
C GLN A 266 -1.68 1.21 -20.91
N GLN A 267 -0.74 0.29 -20.70
CA GLN A 267 -0.57 -0.89 -21.56
C GLN A 267 -1.82 -1.76 -21.60
N GLN A 268 -2.50 -1.92 -20.47
CA GLN A 268 -3.74 -2.68 -20.41
C GLN A 268 -4.84 -2.00 -21.24
N LYS A 269 -5.00 -0.68 -21.14
CA LYS A 269 -5.93 0.09 -21.95
C LYS A 269 -5.59 0.04 -23.44
N GLU A 270 -4.32 0.16 -23.79
CA GLU A 270 -3.83 0.03 -25.17
C GLU A 270 -4.13 -1.38 -25.72
N ASN A 271 -3.90 -2.41 -24.93
CA ASN A 271 -4.23 -3.78 -25.31
C ASN A 271 -5.75 -4.00 -25.45
N GLU A 272 -6.55 -3.47 -24.54
CA GLU A 272 -8.02 -3.53 -24.62
C GLU A 272 -8.52 -2.79 -25.87
N LEU A 273 -7.95 -1.63 -26.18
CA LEU A 273 -8.24 -0.87 -27.38
C LEU A 273 -7.84 -1.64 -28.65
N THR A 274 -6.65 -2.25 -28.63
CA THR A 274 -6.16 -3.07 -29.74
C THR A 274 -7.07 -4.28 -29.98
N ILE A 275 -7.49 -4.97 -28.91
CA ILE A 275 -8.44 -6.09 -28.99
C ILE A 275 -9.81 -5.62 -29.47
N ALA A 276 -10.30 -4.47 -28.99
CA ALA A 276 -11.56 -3.88 -29.44
C ALA A 276 -11.48 -3.49 -30.91
N ASN A 277 -10.37 -2.89 -31.33
CA ASN A 277 -10.12 -2.54 -32.73
C ASN A 277 -10.01 -3.77 -33.64
N GLN A 278 -9.33 -4.85 -33.18
CA GLN A 278 -9.29 -6.12 -33.90
C GLN A 278 -10.67 -6.78 -34.00
N ARG A 279 -11.47 -6.74 -32.92
CA ARG A 279 -12.85 -7.22 -32.94
C ARG A 279 -13.71 -6.42 -33.93
N ASN A 280 -13.58 -5.08 -33.89
CA ASN A 280 -14.29 -4.20 -34.83
C ASN A 280 -13.83 -4.44 -36.29
N ALA A 281 -12.52 -4.56 -36.52
CA ALA A 281 -11.98 -4.89 -37.83
C ALA A 281 -12.46 -6.26 -38.33
N ASN A 282 -12.47 -7.27 -37.47
CA ASN A 282 -13.01 -8.60 -37.80
C ASN A 282 -14.52 -8.56 -38.03
N THR A 283 -15.27 -7.79 -37.25
CA THR A 283 -16.72 -7.60 -37.46
C THR A 283 -16.98 -6.88 -38.77
N LEU A 284 -16.19 -5.84 -39.08
CA LEU A 284 -16.25 -5.15 -40.39
C LEU A 284 -15.81 -6.06 -41.54
N PHE A 285 -14.79 -6.90 -41.33
CA PHE A 285 -14.36 -7.87 -42.32
C PHE A 285 -15.45 -8.93 -42.59
N ILE A 286 -16.06 -9.47 -41.53
CA ILE A 286 -17.18 -10.40 -41.64
C ILE A 286 -18.39 -9.71 -42.30
N ALA A 287 -18.70 -8.49 -41.87
CA ALA A 287 -19.78 -7.70 -42.50
C ALA A 287 -19.48 -7.40 -43.97
N SER A 288 -18.23 -7.03 -44.32
CA SER A 288 -17.81 -6.82 -45.71
C SER A 288 -17.79 -8.12 -46.51
N ALA A 289 -17.42 -9.26 -45.89
CA ALA A 289 -17.49 -10.56 -46.54
C ALA A 289 -18.93 -11.01 -46.80
N ILE A 290 -19.85 -10.76 -45.86
CA ILE A 290 -21.29 -11.00 -46.03
C ILE A 290 -21.85 -10.08 -47.13
N VAL A 291 -21.47 -8.79 -47.09
CA VAL A 291 -21.88 -7.84 -48.14
C VAL A 291 -21.30 -8.21 -49.49
N ALA A 292 -20.03 -8.67 -49.55
CA ALA A 292 -19.42 -9.17 -50.77
C ALA A 292 -20.11 -10.45 -51.28
N ALA A 293 -20.43 -11.38 -50.35
CA ALA A 293 -21.20 -12.60 -50.74
C ALA A 293 -22.61 -12.27 -51.23
N LEU A 294 -23.29 -11.33 -50.56
CA LEU A 294 -24.60 -10.82 -51.01
C LEU A 294 -24.48 -10.06 -52.32
N SER A 295 -23.41 -9.29 -52.50
CA SER A 295 -23.14 -8.57 -53.76
C SER A 295 -22.85 -9.53 -54.89
N LEU A 296 -22.05 -10.60 -54.63
CA LEU A 296 -21.81 -11.68 -55.61
C LEU A 296 -23.09 -12.45 -55.93
N PHE A 297 -23.92 -12.69 -54.93
CA PHE A 297 -25.23 -13.31 -55.13
C PHE A 297 -26.17 -12.38 -55.92
N VAL A 298 -26.14 -11.09 -55.60
CA VAL A 298 -26.88 -10.07 -56.34
C VAL A 298 -26.31 -9.92 -57.75
N ILE A 299 -24.97 -9.90 -57.93
CA ILE A 299 -24.31 -9.90 -59.24
C ILE A 299 -24.66 -11.18 -60.03
N PHE A 300 -24.67 -12.34 -59.37
CA PHE A 300 -25.12 -13.59 -59.96
C PHE A 300 -26.61 -13.55 -60.39
N LEU A 301 -27.47 -12.96 -59.55
CA LEU A 301 -28.85 -12.68 -59.88
C LEU A 301 -29.01 -11.63 -61.00
N LEU A 302 -28.10 -10.60 -60.97
CA LEU A 302 -28.12 -9.50 -61.94
C LEU A 302 -27.43 -9.85 -63.27
N ILE A 303 -26.44 -10.75 -63.29
CA ILE A 303 -25.93 -11.37 -64.51
C ILE A 303 -27.08 -12.06 -65.22
N ARG A 304 -28.01 -12.58 -64.44
CA ARG A 304 -29.31 -13.14 -65.00
C ARG A 304 -30.27 -12.02 -65.42
N ILE A 305 -30.13 -10.80 -64.95
CA ILE A 305 -31.15 -9.75 -65.22
C ILE A 305 -30.54 -8.55 -66.00
N ASN A 306 -29.34 -8.64 -66.49
CA ASN A 306 -28.71 -7.73 -67.48
C ASN A 306 -28.86 -6.22 -67.33
N LYS A 307 -28.90 -5.64 -66.04
CA LYS A 307 -28.97 -4.20 -65.91
C LYS A 307 -28.62 -3.64 -64.51
N LYS A 308 -27.46 -3.70 -63.91
CA LYS A 308 -27.19 -2.79 -62.79
C LYS A 308 -25.70 -2.69 -62.31
N SER A 309 -24.77 -2.64 -63.26
CA SER A 309 -23.34 -2.47 -62.96
C SER A 309 -22.99 -1.09 -62.34
N SER A 310 -23.85 -0.09 -62.47
CA SER A 310 -23.57 1.29 -62.03
C SER A 310 -23.86 1.54 -60.52
N GLU A 311 -24.77 0.79 -59.92
CA GLU A 311 -25.14 1.02 -58.49
C GLU A 311 -24.18 0.37 -57.50
N SER A 312 -23.54 -0.75 -57.95
CA SER A 312 -22.57 -1.48 -57.11
C SER A 312 -21.31 -0.63 -56.81
N ASN A 313 -20.85 0.18 -57.78
CA ASN A 313 -19.68 1.02 -57.59
C ASN A 313 -19.94 2.22 -56.64
N LYS A 314 -21.17 2.73 -56.56
CA LYS A 314 -21.55 3.78 -55.61
C LYS A 314 -21.57 3.28 -54.16
N ALA A 315 -22.01 2.04 -53.95
CA ALA A 315 -22.03 1.45 -52.61
C ALA A 315 -20.62 1.17 -52.07
N LEU A 316 -19.69 0.74 -52.93
CA LEU A 316 -18.28 0.51 -52.56
C LEU A 316 -17.57 1.80 -52.19
N THR A 317 -17.86 2.89 -52.85
CA THR A 317 -17.30 4.22 -52.57
C THR A 317 -17.82 4.77 -51.21
N ALA A 318 -19.11 4.55 -50.92
CA ALA A 318 -19.69 4.96 -49.64
C ALA A 318 -19.09 4.18 -48.46
N LEU A 319 -18.83 2.87 -48.62
CA LEU A 319 -18.22 2.03 -47.59
C LEU A 319 -16.76 2.47 -47.30
N ASN A 320 -16.00 2.81 -48.33
CA ASN A 320 -14.63 3.32 -48.16
C ASN A 320 -14.59 4.69 -47.46
N LEU A 321 -15.59 5.53 -47.73
CA LEU A 321 -15.76 6.81 -47.03
C LEU A 321 -16.08 6.61 -45.53
N GLU A 322 -16.93 5.63 -45.24
CA GLU A 322 -17.31 5.30 -43.86
C GLU A 322 -16.14 4.68 -43.07
N VAL A 323 -15.35 3.82 -43.68
CA VAL A 323 -14.13 3.24 -43.10
C VAL A 323 -13.08 4.30 -42.86
N SER A 324 -12.93 5.27 -43.76
CA SER A 324 -12.05 6.44 -43.54
C SER A 324 -12.50 7.29 -42.35
N PHE A 325 -13.80 7.54 -42.22
CA PHE A 325 -14.35 8.30 -41.12
C PHE A 325 -14.19 7.59 -39.76
N GLN A 326 -14.40 6.29 -39.72
CA GLN A 326 -14.17 5.50 -38.48
C GLN A 326 -12.69 5.47 -38.08
N LYS A 327 -11.77 5.37 -39.04
CA LYS A 327 -10.33 5.45 -38.77
C LYS A 327 -9.94 6.81 -38.14
N GLU A 328 -10.47 7.90 -38.71
CA GLU A 328 -10.23 9.25 -38.18
C GLU A 328 -10.79 9.43 -36.75
N ASN A 329 -11.93 8.80 -36.44
CA ASN A 329 -12.49 8.80 -35.10
C ASN A 329 -11.64 8.01 -34.09
N VAL A 330 -11.07 6.89 -34.49
CA VAL A 330 -10.17 6.09 -33.62
C VAL A 330 -8.88 6.88 -33.33
N ASP A 331 -8.31 7.53 -34.32
CA ASP A 331 -7.11 8.36 -34.17
C ASP A 331 -7.38 9.54 -33.21
N ARG A 332 -8.56 10.16 -33.30
CA ARG A 332 -8.98 11.24 -32.40
C ARG A 332 -9.18 10.77 -30.94
N ILE A 333 -9.70 9.57 -30.75
CA ILE A 333 -9.86 8.98 -29.42
C ILE A 333 -8.47 8.71 -28.80
N ASN A 334 -7.53 8.16 -29.58
CA ASN A 334 -6.18 7.89 -29.14
C ASN A 334 -5.44 9.17 -28.69
N GLN A 335 -5.54 10.24 -29.49
CA GLN A 335 -4.97 11.56 -29.11
C GLN A 335 -5.54 12.07 -27.78
N LYS A 336 -6.85 11.97 -27.62
CA LYS A 336 -7.51 12.41 -26.38
C LYS A 336 -7.10 11.59 -25.16
N LEU A 337 -6.83 10.31 -25.37
CA LEU A 337 -6.34 9.40 -24.32
C LEU A 337 -4.92 9.76 -23.86
N GLU A 338 -4.03 10.06 -24.81
CA GLU A 338 -2.67 10.54 -24.54
C GLU A 338 -2.66 11.86 -23.76
N GLU A 339 -3.55 12.80 -24.11
CA GLU A 339 -3.69 14.07 -23.38
C GLU A 339 -4.09 13.83 -21.91
N ILE A 340 -5.11 12.99 -21.68
CA ILE A 340 -5.58 12.67 -20.33
C ILE A 340 -4.48 11.97 -19.51
N ILE A 341 -3.73 11.06 -20.11
CA ILE A 341 -2.62 10.37 -19.43
C ILE A 341 -1.53 11.35 -19.04
N THR A 342 -1.19 12.28 -19.96
CA THR A 342 -0.18 13.30 -19.71
C THR A 342 -0.61 14.25 -18.59
N GLU A 343 -1.88 14.67 -18.59
CA GLU A 343 -2.43 15.54 -17.53
C GLU A 343 -2.42 14.85 -16.16
N ARG A 344 -2.88 13.60 -16.11
CA ARG A 344 -2.88 12.79 -14.88
C ARG A 344 -1.48 12.54 -14.33
N THR A 345 -0.52 12.32 -15.20
CA THR A 345 0.89 12.14 -14.81
C THR A 345 1.46 13.42 -14.20
N LYS A 346 1.19 14.57 -14.83
CA LYS A 346 1.59 15.89 -14.29
C LYS A 346 0.95 16.17 -12.92
N ASP A 347 -0.35 15.91 -12.77
CA ASP A 347 -1.07 16.11 -11.51
C ASP A 347 -0.48 15.24 -10.37
N LEU A 348 -0.15 13.98 -10.67
CA LEU A 348 0.48 13.07 -9.72
C LEU A 348 1.89 13.54 -9.29
N ILE A 349 2.71 13.98 -10.24
CA ILE A 349 4.04 14.53 -9.95
C ILE A 349 3.91 15.78 -9.07
N TYR A 350 3.00 16.68 -9.42
CA TYR A 350 2.75 17.91 -8.67
C TYR A 350 2.30 17.63 -7.22
N LYS A 351 1.35 16.70 -7.04
CA LYS A 351 0.87 16.31 -5.71
C LYS A 351 1.98 15.69 -4.85
N ASN A 352 2.82 14.86 -5.43
CA ASN A 352 3.97 14.27 -4.72
C ASN A 352 5.01 15.32 -4.31
N GLN A 353 5.28 16.28 -5.20
CA GLN A 353 6.18 17.39 -4.87
C GLN A 353 5.62 18.24 -3.73
N LYS A 354 4.33 18.55 -3.77
CA LYS A 354 3.65 19.30 -2.71
C LYS A 354 3.67 18.56 -1.37
N LEU A 355 3.45 17.26 -1.37
CA LEU A 355 3.52 16.45 -0.15
C LEU A 355 4.92 16.48 0.47
N SER A 356 5.97 16.46 -0.35
CA SER A 356 7.36 16.61 0.10
C SER A 356 7.63 17.98 0.73
N GLU A 357 7.15 19.06 0.08
CA GLU A 357 7.25 20.43 0.61
C GLU A 357 6.53 20.56 1.97
N TYR A 358 5.33 20.01 2.09
CA TYR A 358 4.57 20.02 3.35
C TYR A 358 5.28 19.28 4.49
N SER A 359 5.80 18.10 4.21
CA SER A 359 6.54 17.32 5.21
C SER A 359 7.78 18.07 5.73
N SER A 360 8.49 18.74 4.84
CA SER A 360 9.63 19.59 5.20
C SER A 360 9.21 20.78 6.05
N HIS A 361 8.15 21.49 5.65
CA HIS A 361 7.65 22.67 6.34
C HIS A 361 7.15 22.32 7.75
N LEU A 362 6.40 21.23 7.90
CA LEU A 362 5.92 20.72 9.17
C LEU A 362 7.07 20.43 10.14
N SER A 363 8.10 19.73 9.65
CA SER A 363 9.29 19.43 10.45
C SER A 363 10.00 20.67 10.97
N HIS A 364 9.96 21.76 10.19
CA HIS A 364 10.54 23.05 10.58
C HIS A 364 9.68 23.80 11.61
N GLN A 365 8.37 23.85 11.39
CA GLN A 365 7.47 24.63 12.24
C GLN A 365 7.23 24.01 13.62
N ILE A 366 7.11 22.69 13.71
CA ILE A 366 6.94 22.00 14.99
C ILE A 366 8.23 22.02 15.83
N ARG A 367 9.40 22.10 15.21
CA ARG A 367 10.68 22.04 15.91
C ARG A 367 10.88 23.19 16.92
N GLY A 368 10.45 24.40 16.56
CA GLY A 368 10.56 25.59 17.43
C GLY A 368 9.76 25.44 18.73
N PRO A 369 8.44 25.28 18.67
CA PRO A 369 7.61 25.10 19.86
C PRO A 369 8.01 23.87 20.68
N VAL A 370 8.38 22.75 20.06
CA VAL A 370 8.87 21.55 20.77
C VAL A 370 10.20 21.82 21.48
N ALA A 371 11.13 22.55 20.89
CA ALA A 371 12.38 22.93 21.52
C ALA A 371 12.13 23.86 22.73
N THR A 372 11.20 24.81 22.57
CA THR A 372 10.79 25.73 23.66
C THR A 372 10.11 24.95 24.79
N LEU A 373 9.17 24.05 24.46
CA LEU A 373 8.53 23.18 25.43
C LEU A 373 9.55 22.36 26.23
N LYS A 374 10.53 21.79 25.53
CA LYS A 374 11.63 21.03 26.17
C LYS A 374 12.48 21.91 27.09
N GLY A 375 12.78 23.12 26.68
CA GLY A 375 13.48 24.10 27.50
C GLY A 375 12.71 24.46 28.78
N LEU A 376 11.42 24.72 28.65
CA LEU A 376 10.53 25.04 29.77
C LEU A 376 10.42 23.89 30.78
N VAL A 377 10.30 22.66 30.28
CA VAL A 377 10.29 21.45 31.12
C VAL A 377 11.62 21.27 31.85
N MET A 378 12.76 21.54 31.19
CA MET A 378 14.07 21.49 31.85
C MET A 378 14.22 22.54 32.96
N LEU A 379 13.67 23.74 32.78
CA LEU A 379 13.69 24.78 33.80
C LEU A 379 12.88 24.39 35.05
N ILE A 380 11.75 23.71 34.85
CA ILE A 380 10.92 23.15 35.94
C ILE A 380 11.68 22.05 36.69
N LEU A 381 12.23 21.08 35.92
CA LEU A 381 12.94 19.94 36.52
C LEU A 381 14.24 20.32 37.20
N GLY A 382 14.86 21.45 36.79
CA GLY A 382 16.06 22.02 37.43
C GLY A 382 15.78 22.88 38.67
N ASN A 383 14.53 22.98 39.12
CA ASN A 383 14.10 23.88 40.20
C ASN A 383 14.51 25.36 40.00
N MET A 384 14.71 25.76 38.73
CA MET A 384 15.13 27.13 38.41
C MET A 384 13.96 28.12 38.33
N VAL A 385 12.74 27.62 38.23
CA VAL A 385 11.52 28.45 38.12
C VAL A 385 10.35 27.70 38.75
N GLU A 386 9.44 28.43 39.40
CA GLU A 386 8.23 27.84 39.96
C GLU A 386 7.29 27.33 38.83
N SER A 387 6.74 26.15 39.04
CA SER A 387 5.87 25.50 38.02
C SER A 387 4.70 26.38 37.57
N LYS A 388 4.20 27.27 38.44
CA LYS A 388 3.09 28.18 38.15
C LYS A 388 3.42 29.22 37.07
N ASP A 389 4.65 29.63 36.96
CA ASP A 389 5.06 30.68 36.01
C ASP A 389 5.31 30.14 34.61
N VAL A 390 5.54 28.85 34.51
CA VAL A 390 5.89 28.18 33.23
C VAL A 390 4.73 27.43 32.61
N ILE A 391 3.74 27.00 33.39
CA ILE A 391 2.55 26.29 32.88
C ILE A 391 1.81 27.05 31.77
N PRO A 392 1.60 28.39 31.85
CA PRO A 392 0.97 29.14 30.78
C PRO A 392 1.75 29.10 29.44
N GLN A 393 3.09 29.10 29.56
CA GLN A 393 3.98 29.07 28.41
C GLN A 393 4.05 27.66 27.81
N ILE A 394 4.02 26.62 28.63
CA ILE A 394 3.88 25.24 28.19
C ILE A 394 2.56 25.07 27.44
N LYS A 395 1.44 25.54 28.02
CA LYS A 395 0.14 25.51 27.37
C LYS A 395 0.19 26.21 26.02
N LYS A 396 0.76 27.40 25.95
CA LYS A 396 0.91 28.16 24.71
C LYS A 396 1.69 27.36 23.65
N CYS A 397 2.79 26.71 24.00
CA CYS A 397 3.56 25.89 23.05
C CYS A 397 2.77 24.66 22.58
N VAL A 398 1.97 24.06 23.46
CA VAL A 398 1.10 22.93 23.09
C VAL A 398 -0.02 23.41 22.18
N ASP A 399 -0.67 24.53 22.50
CA ASP A 399 -1.72 25.13 21.67
C ASP A 399 -1.16 25.53 20.29
N GLU A 400 0.05 26.11 20.23
CA GLU A 400 0.74 26.42 18.95
C GLU A 400 1.03 25.17 18.11
N ILE A 401 1.40 24.04 18.73
CA ILE A 401 1.60 22.77 18.03
C ILE A 401 0.26 22.23 17.51
N ASP A 402 -0.77 22.27 18.33
CA ASP A 402 -2.10 21.78 17.99
C ASP A 402 -2.73 22.60 16.86
N ASP A 403 -2.59 23.93 16.93
CA ASP A 403 -3.03 24.86 15.88
C ASP A 403 -2.32 24.56 14.55
N GLN A 404 -1.01 24.31 14.59
CA GLN A 404 -0.24 24.00 13.39
C GLN A 404 -0.60 22.61 12.80
N ILE A 405 -0.87 21.63 13.64
CA ILE A 405 -1.37 20.33 13.21
C ILE A 405 -2.77 20.47 12.62
N MET A 406 -3.64 21.29 13.24
CA MET A 406 -4.98 21.55 12.70
C MET A 406 -4.96 22.30 11.36
N ASP A 407 -4.11 23.33 11.24
CA ASP A 407 -3.94 24.06 9.98
C ASP A 407 -3.49 23.18 8.84
N ILE A 408 -2.59 22.23 9.10
CA ILE A 408 -2.10 21.27 8.10
C ILE A 408 -3.17 20.26 7.75
N ASN A 409 -3.88 19.74 8.74
CA ASN A 409 -5.01 18.84 8.46
C ASN A 409 -6.09 19.51 7.62
N GLN A 410 -6.37 20.79 7.89
CA GLN A 410 -7.29 21.57 7.06
C GLN A 410 -6.72 21.82 5.65
N ALA A 411 -5.43 22.15 5.54
CA ALA A 411 -4.78 22.37 4.25
C ALA A 411 -4.70 21.11 3.39
N LEU A 412 -4.53 19.94 4.01
CA LEU A 412 -4.54 18.64 3.30
C LEU A 412 -5.92 18.23 2.81
N HIS A 413 -6.99 18.75 3.44
CA HIS A 413 -8.37 18.40 3.10
C HIS A 413 -9.05 19.48 2.24
N ASP A 414 -8.48 20.69 2.10
CA ASP A 414 -9.02 21.78 1.29
C ASP A 414 -8.06 22.15 0.13
N PRO A 415 -8.36 21.69 -1.08
CA PRO A 415 -7.53 21.99 -2.26
C PRO A 415 -7.39 23.47 -2.57
N SER A 416 -8.29 24.35 -2.07
CA SER A 416 -8.28 25.79 -2.35
C SER A 416 -7.29 26.57 -1.47
N ARG A 417 -6.85 26.01 -0.35
CA ARG A 417 -5.88 26.62 0.58
C ARG A 417 -4.42 26.20 0.37
N LEU A 418 -4.13 25.54 -0.72
CA LEU A 418 -2.79 25.07 -1.11
C LEU A 418 -1.78 26.20 -1.45
N HIS A 419 -2.13 27.46 -1.25
CA HIS A 419 -1.23 28.60 -1.33
C HIS A 419 -0.84 29.07 0.08
N LEU A 420 0.14 28.38 0.68
CA LEU A 420 0.82 28.92 1.86
C LEU A 420 1.63 30.15 1.46
N HIS A 421 1.32 31.30 2.08
CA HIS A 421 2.04 32.53 1.94
C HIS A 421 3.53 32.32 2.24
N SER A 422 4.37 32.48 1.22
CA SER A 422 5.78 32.79 1.41
C SER A 422 5.88 34.18 2.05
N LYS A 423 6.25 34.24 3.31
CA LYS A 423 6.91 35.41 3.91
C LYS A 423 8.31 35.00 4.31
#